data_cdc525ea3c81f5bda9c86d31491d62fe
#
_entry.id   cdc525ea3c81f5bda9c86d31491d62fe
#
_cell.length_a   1.000
_cell.length_b   1.000
_cell.length_c   1.000
_cell.angle_alpha   90.00
_cell.angle_beta   90.00
_cell.angle_gamma   90.00
#
_symmetry.space_group_name_H-M   'P 1'
#
loop_
_entity.id
_entity.type
_entity.pdbx_description
1 polymer ?
#
loop_
_entity_poly.entity_id
_entity_poly.type
_entity_poly.pdbx_seq_one_letter_code
_entity_poly.pdbx_strand_id
1 'polypeptide(L)'
;MAKEIALNEMDTLSIQEVIDSLSKSYIKIIKGRKNLDLFPSVMMWGQPGVGKSQAIKELAKELELNTKKKVKVTDVRLILFNPIDLRGIPVANESKTLAVWLKPQIFQMDPSEDIVNI
;
A
#
# COMPACT_ATOMS: atom_id res chain seq x y z
N MET A 1 -19.95 -10.45 -20.64
CA MET A 1 -19.75 -9.00 -20.73
C MET A 1 -19.64 -8.42 -19.33
N ALA A 2 -18.57 -7.74 -19.02
CA ALA A 2 -18.50 -6.97 -17.80
C ALA A 2 -19.53 -5.83 -17.88
N LYS A 3 -20.45 -5.75 -16.91
CA LYS A 3 -21.38 -4.64 -16.80
C LYS A 3 -20.60 -3.40 -16.41
N GLU A 4 -20.57 -2.40 -17.25
CA GLU A 4 -19.98 -1.12 -16.92
C GLU A 4 -20.83 -0.48 -15.82
N ILE A 5 -20.32 -0.45 -14.60
CA ILE A 5 -21.01 0.18 -13.46
C ILE A 5 -20.72 1.68 -13.57
N ALA A 6 -21.77 2.47 -13.74
CA ALA A 6 -21.64 3.93 -13.74
C ALA A 6 -21.16 4.41 -12.35
N LEU A 7 -20.24 5.38 -12.32
CA LEU A 7 -19.67 5.92 -11.06
C LEU A 7 -20.72 6.44 -10.05
N ASN A 8 -21.86 6.88 -10.57
CA ASN A 8 -22.98 7.34 -9.77
C ASN A 8 -23.83 6.20 -9.15
N GLU A 9 -23.59 4.96 -9.55
CA GLU A 9 -24.23 3.76 -8.97
C GLU A 9 -23.36 3.10 -7.90
N MET A 10 -22.13 3.62 -7.67
CA MET A 10 -21.27 3.12 -6.62
C MET A 10 -21.66 3.72 -5.26
N ASP A 11 -21.67 2.87 -4.25
CA ASP A 11 -21.83 3.33 -2.87
C ASP A 11 -20.69 4.27 -2.48
N THR A 12 -21.03 5.37 -1.84
CA THR A 12 -20.07 6.31 -1.31
C THR A 12 -19.82 6.03 0.18
N LEU A 13 -18.56 6.11 0.59
CA LEU A 13 -18.14 5.92 1.98
C LEU A 13 -17.53 7.21 2.52
N SER A 14 -17.77 7.49 3.79
CA SER A 14 -17.02 8.52 4.50
C SER A 14 -15.58 8.05 4.74
N ILE A 15 -14.67 9.00 5.01
CA ILE A 15 -13.27 8.67 5.33
C ILE A 15 -13.20 7.74 6.55
N GLN A 16 -14.02 7.96 7.55
CA GLN A 16 -14.05 7.12 8.76
C GLN A 16 -14.53 5.71 8.44
N GLU A 17 -15.53 5.54 7.59
CA GLU A 17 -16.01 4.23 7.14
C GLU A 17 -14.94 3.48 6.34
N VAL A 18 -14.16 4.18 5.52
CA VAL A 18 -13.02 3.60 4.79
C VAL A 18 -11.95 3.11 5.77
N ILE A 19 -11.57 3.92 6.74
CA ILE A 19 -10.58 3.57 7.77
C ILE A 19 -11.05 2.36 8.56
N ASP A 20 -12.29 2.36 9.03
CA ASP A 20 -12.86 1.26 9.81
C ASP A 20 -12.91 -0.04 9.02
N SER A 21 -13.34 0.00 7.78
CA SER A 21 -13.43 -1.17 6.90
C SER A 21 -12.06 -1.77 6.62
N LEU A 22 -11.09 -0.94 6.22
CA LEU A 22 -9.72 -1.39 5.94
C LEU A 22 -9.02 -1.89 7.20
N SER A 23 -9.19 -1.18 8.32
CA SER A 23 -8.63 -1.56 9.61
C SER A 23 -9.10 -2.95 10.04
N LYS A 24 -10.40 -3.21 10.00
CA LYS A 24 -10.96 -4.52 10.33
C LYS A 24 -10.40 -5.63 9.45
N SER A 25 -10.31 -5.39 8.15
CA SER A 25 -9.81 -6.37 7.19
C SER A 25 -8.33 -6.69 7.42
N TYR A 26 -7.49 -5.68 7.58
CA TYR A 26 -6.06 -5.87 7.81
C TYR A 26 -5.77 -6.50 9.18
N ILE A 27 -6.46 -6.08 10.23
CA ILE A 27 -6.31 -6.67 11.58
C ILE A 27 -6.63 -8.17 11.54
N LYS A 28 -7.69 -8.55 10.85
CA LYS A 28 -8.09 -9.95 10.71
C LYS A 28 -7.01 -10.80 10.03
N ILE A 29 -6.39 -10.27 8.98
CA ILE A 29 -5.32 -10.95 8.26
C ILE A 29 -4.05 -11.03 9.11
N ILE A 30 -3.66 -9.95 9.75
CA ILE A 30 -2.44 -9.87 10.58
C ILE A 30 -2.56 -10.80 11.80
N LYS A 31 -3.66 -10.74 12.53
CA LYS A 31 -3.90 -11.62 13.70
C LYS A 31 -4.05 -13.07 13.32
N GLY A 32 -4.62 -13.36 12.15
CA GLY A 32 -4.72 -14.70 11.60
C GLY A 32 -3.41 -15.26 11.05
N ARG A 33 -2.32 -14.51 11.10
CA ARG A 33 -1.02 -14.85 10.49
C ARG A 33 -1.13 -15.27 9.02
N LYS A 34 -2.10 -14.70 8.31
CA LYS A 34 -2.27 -14.90 6.88
C LYS A 34 -1.39 -13.94 6.10
N ASN A 35 -1.06 -14.33 4.88
CA ASN A 35 -0.29 -13.46 4.00
C ASN A 35 -1.14 -12.26 3.57
N LEU A 36 -0.59 -11.05 3.74
CA LEU A 36 -1.22 -9.80 3.31
C LEU A 36 -1.43 -9.73 1.79
N ASP A 37 -0.66 -10.49 1.02
CA ASP A 37 -0.82 -10.59 -0.44
C ASP A 37 -2.19 -11.15 -0.87
N LEU A 38 -2.90 -11.80 0.05
CA LEU A 38 -4.26 -12.25 -0.19
C LEU A 38 -5.28 -11.11 -0.19
N PHE A 39 -4.91 -9.96 0.34
CA PHE A 39 -5.79 -8.79 0.34
C PHE A 39 -5.71 -8.07 -1.01
N PRO A 40 -6.83 -7.80 -1.67
CA PRO A 40 -6.82 -7.11 -2.95
C PRO A 40 -6.37 -5.66 -2.79
N SER A 41 -5.74 -5.13 -3.82
CA SER A 41 -5.39 -3.70 -3.87
C SER A 41 -6.66 -2.85 -3.79
N VAL A 42 -6.59 -1.78 -3.03
CA VAL A 42 -7.72 -0.86 -2.84
C VAL A 42 -7.46 0.43 -3.59
N MET A 43 -8.44 0.86 -4.38
CA MET A 43 -8.43 2.16 -5.04
C MET A 43 -9.47 3.06 -4.41
N MET A 44 -9.04 4.21 -3.90
CA MET A 44 -9.93 5.25 -3.39
C MET A 44 -10.17 6.31 -4.45
N TRP A 45 -11.42 6.51 -4.80
CA TRP A 45 -11.86 7.50 -5.78
C TRP A 45 -12.58 8.64 -5.07
N GLY A 46 -12.15 9.87 -5.28
CA GLY A 46 -12.77 11.02 -4.62
C GLY A 46 -12.12 12.34 -4.99
N GLN A 47 -12.78 13.43 -4.64
CA GLN A 47 -12.31 14.78 -4.88
C GLN A 47 -10.99 15.07 -4.15
N PRO A 48 -10.15 15.98 -4.64
CA PRO A 48 -8.98 16.47 -3.91
C PRO A 48 -9.41 17.13 -2.58
N GLY A 49 -8.62 16.93 -1.53
CA GLY A 49 -8.84 17.59 -0.23
C GLY A 49 -9.85 16.91 0.70
N VAL A 50 -10.38 15.73 0.35
CA VAL A 50 -11.29 14.97 1.23
C VAL A 50 -10.58 14.16 2.31
N GLY A 51 -9.24 14.13 2.30
CA GLY A 51 -8.44 13.45 3.32
C GLY A 51 -8.02 12.02 2.98
N LYS A 52 -7.99 11.63 1.70
CA LYS A 52 -7.59 10.28 1.26
C LYS A 52 -6.21 9.86 1.78
N SER A 53 -5.22 10.74 1.64
CA SER A 53 -3.85 10.46 2.13
C SER A 53 -3.77 10.45 3.66
N GLN A 54 -4.53 11.29 4.32
CA GLN A 54 -4.61 11.33 5.78
C GLN A 54 -5.24 10.05 6.34
N ALA A 55 -6.22 9.49 5.62
CA ALA A 55 -6.86 8.24 6.00
C ALA A 55 -5.86 7.08 6.15
N ILE A 56 -4.87 7.00 5.28
CA ILE A 56 -3.84 5.94 5.35
C ILE A 56 -2.95 6.11 6.60
N LYS A 57 -2.63 7.33 6.98
CA LYS A 57 -1.87 7.60 8.21
C LYS A 57 -2.65 7.23 9.47
N GLU A 58 -3.94 7.50 9.49
CA GLU A 58 -4.82 7.11 10.59
C GLU A 58 -5.03 5.60 10.64
N LEU A 59 -5.20 4.97 9.49
CA LEU A 59 -5.23 3.51 9.36
C LEU A 59 -3.97 2.87 9.95
N ALA A 60 -2.79 3.40 9.63
CA ALA A 60 -1.54 2.91 10.16
C ALA A 60 -1.50 2.98 11.69
N LYS A 61 -1.95 4.08 12.28
CA LYS A 61 -2.05 4.23 13.74
C LYS A 61 -3.00 3.22 14.38
N GLU A 62 -4.17 3.01 13.77
CA GLU A 62 -5.13 2.02 14.27
C GLU A 62 -4.56 0.60 14.19
N LEU A 63 -3.86 0.26 13.12
CA LEU A 63 -3.20 -1.03 12.99
C LEU A 63 -2.11 -1.23 14.06
N GLU A 64 -1.31 -0.22 14.35
CA GLU A 64 -0.31 -0.27 15.41
C GLU A 64 -0.94 -0.52 16.79
N LEU A 65 -2.02 0.20 17.11
CA LEU A 65 -2.72 0.06 18.37
C LEU A 65 -3.36 -1.33 18.56
N ASN A 66 -3.94 -1.88 17.50
CA ASN A 66 -4.68 -3.14 17.57
C ASN A 66 -3.81 -4.39 17.41
N THR A 67 -2.72 -4.30 16.67
CA THR A 67 -1.84 -5.44 16.38
C THR A 67 -0.55 -5.44 17.21
N LYS A 68 -0.23 -4.32 17.88
CA LYS A 68 1.03 -4.08 18.61
C LYS A 68 2.27 -4.24 17.74
N LYS A 69 2.13 -4.14 16.43
CA LYS A 69 3.22 -4.14 15.46
C LYS A 69 3.45 -2.73 14.95
N LYS A 70 4.68 -2.40 14.58
CA LYS A 70 4.96 -1.15 13.89
C LYS A 70 4.44 -1.21 12.45
N VAL A 71 3.86 -0.12 11.96
CA VAL A 71 3.40 0.00 10.59
C VAL A 71 4.26 1.00 9.84
N LYS A 72 4.93 0.52 8.80
CA LYS A 72 5.70 1.35 7.88
C LYS A 72 4.86 1.69 6.67
N VAL A 73 4.54 2.97 6.50
CA VAL A 73 3.81 3.49 5.35
C VAL A 73 4.81 3.96 4.30
N THR A 74 4.65 3.49 3.06
CA THR A 74 5.42 3.97 1.91
C THR A 74 4.51 4.82 1.02
N ASP A 75 4.71 6.13 1.05
CA ASP A 75 3.95 7.07 0.23
C ASP A 75 4.66 7.27 -1.12
N VAL A 76 4.08 6.73 -2.18
CA VAL A 76 4.61 6.82 -3.54
C VAL A 76 3.73 7.73 -4.39
N ARG A 77 4.20 8.93 -4.66
CA ARG A 77 3.50 9.91 -5.51
C ARG A 77 3.97 9.79 -6.94
N LEU A 78 3.28 9.00 -7.73
CA LEU A 78 3.69 8.67 -9.12
C LEU A 78 3.90 9.89 -10.01
N ILE A 79 3.18 10.99 -9.77
CA ILE A 79 3.35 12.23 -10.53
C ILE A 79 4.75 12.86 -10.37
N LEU A 80 5.45 12.55 -9.29
CA LEU A 80 6.80 13.05 -8.99
C LEU A 80 7.91 12.13 -9.50
N PHE A 81 7.56 10.96 -10.03
CA PHE A 81 8.50 9.94 -10.46
C PHE A 81 8.54 9.81 -11.97
N ASN A 82 9.73 9.66 -12.51
CA ASN A 82 9.92 9.14 -13.85
C ASN A 82 9.84 7.60 -13.84
N PRO A 83 9.53 6.95 -14.96
CA PRO A 83 9.51 5.48 -15.03
C PRO A 83 10.83 4.82 -14.58
N ILE A 84 11.97 5.48 -14.81
CA ILE A 84 13.29 5.02 -14.39
C ILE A 84 13.41 4.98 -12.85
N ASP A 85 12.86 5.97 -12.15
CA ASP A 85 12.92 6.05 -10.69
C ASP A 85 12.19 4.86 -10.03
N LEU A 86 11.16 4.34 -10.69
CA LEU A 86 10.39 3.19 -10.22
C LEU A 86 11.03 1.86 -10.62
N ARG A 87 11.70 1.82 -11.76
CA ARG A 87 12.34 0.63 -12.30
C ARG A 87 13.67 0.30 -11.63
N GLY A 88 14.40 1.32 -11.21
CA GLY A 88 15.75 1.19 -10.70
C GLY A 88 16.83 1.27 -11.80
N ILE A 89 18.05 0.97 -11.43
CA ILE A 89 19.23 1.10 -12.29
C ILE A 89 19.81 -0.27 -12.58
N PRO A 90 20.08 -0.62 -13.86
CA PRO A 90 20.79 -1.85 -14.21
C PRO A 90 22.26 -1.72 -13.86
N VAL A 91 22.82 -2.71 -13.20
CA VAL A 91 24.24 -2.82 -12.91
C VAL A 91 24.74 -4.20 -13.32
N ALA A 92 26.01 -4.32 -13.63
CA ALA A 92 26.61 -5.62 -13.91
C ALA A 92 26.68 -6.45 -12.61
N ASN A 93 26.40 -7.74 -12.71
CA ASN A 93 26.68 -8.68 -11.62
C ASN A 93 28.19 -8.83 -11.40
N GLU A 94 28.60 -9.49 -10.33
CA GLU A 94 30.03 -9.67 -10.00
C GLU A 94 30.83 -10.32 -11.13
N SER A 95 30.27 -11.31 -11.84
CA SER A 95 30.90 -11.99 -12.98
C SER A 95 30.86 -11.20 -14.29
N LYS A 96 30.20 -10.04 -14.32
CA LYS A 96 30.00 -9.16 -15.49
C LYS A 96 29.36 -9.86 -16.69
N THR A 97 28.53 -10.85 -16.43
CA THR A 97 27.86 -11.65 -17.48
C THR A 97 26.39 -11.25 -17.66
N LEU A 98 25.78 -10.67 -16.63
CA LEU A 98 24.37 -10.31 -16.62
C LEU A 98 24.17 -8.91 -16.04
N ALA A 99 23.12 -8.23 -16.51
CA ALA A 99 22.64 -7.01 -15.85
C ALA A 99 21.61 -7.38 -14.79
N VAL A 100 21.80 -6.88 -13.58
CA VAL A 100 20.84 -6.97 -12.48
C VAL A 100 20.31 -5.58 -12.15
N TRP A 101 19.04 -5.50 -11.76
CA TRP A 101 18.41 -4.23 -11.42
C TRP A 101 18.54 -3.94 -9.93
N LEU A 102 19.13 -2.80 -9.60
CA LEU A 102 19.11 -2.30 -8.23
C LEU A 102 17.73 -1.71 -7.93
N LYS A 103 17.06 -2.29 -6.96
CA LYS A 103 15.74 -1.81 -6.51
C LYS A 103 15.86 -0.41 -5.90
N PRO A 104 14.97 0.55 -6.27
CA PRO A 104 14.92 1.84 -5.61
C PRO A 104 14.69 1.73 -4.11
N GLN A 105 15.39 2.56 -3.35
CA GLN A 105 15.33 2.52 -1.87
C GLN A 105 13.93 2.72 -1.32
N ILE A 106 13.07 3.48 -2.03
CA ILE A 106 11.68 3.72 -1.61
C ILE A 106 10.85 2.43 -1.48
N PHE A 107 11.23 1.38 -2.23
CA PHE A 107 10.57 0.08 -2.19
C PHE A 107 11.25 -0.91 -1.25
N GLN A 108 12.21 -0.47 -0.45
CA GLN A 108 12.84 -1.31 0.54
C GLN A 108 11.88 -1.54 1.70
N MET A 109 11.39 -2.76 1.82
CA MET A 109 10.55 -3.19 2.92
C MET A 109 11.39 -3.72 4.06
N ASP A 110 10.89 -3.57 5.27
CA ASP A 110 11.51 -4.18 6.44
C ASP A 110 11.02 -5.63 6.56
N PRO A 111 11.93 -6.62 6.58
CA PRO A 111 11.56 -8.03 6.63
C PRO A 111 11.18 -8.51 8.03
N SER A 112 11.26 -7.66 9.05
CA SER A 112 10.92 -8.04 10.43
C SER A 112 9.46 -8.45 10.56
N GLU A 113 9.18 -9.55 11.26
CA GLU A 113 7.81 -10.00 11.55
C GLU A 113 7.02 -9.03 12.44
N ASP A 114 7.72 -8.14 13.15
CA ASP A 114 7.10 -7.13 14.02
C ASP A 114 6.74 -5.83 13.28
N ILE A 115 7.02 -5.78 11.97
CA ILE A 115 6.75 -4.61 11.13
C ILE A 115 5.79 -4.99 10.00
N VAL A 116 4.72 -4.20 9.87
CA VAL A 116 3.78 -4.27 8.76
C VAL A 116 4.12 -3.17 7.76
N ASN A 117 4.39 -3.54 6.52
CA ASN A 117 4.65 -2.60 5.42
C ASN A 117 3.36 -2.37 4.62
N ILE A 118 2.92 -1.14 4.44
CA ILE A 118 1.77 -0.75 3.64
C ILE A 118 2.08 0.43 2.73
#